data_cce6c96bbf11491dd0db1ab7d26d7914
#
_entry.id   cce6c96bbf11491dd0db1ab7d26d7914
#
_cell.length_a   1.000
_cell.length_b   1.000
_cell.length_c   1.000
_cell.angle_alpha   90.00
_cell.angle_beta   90.00
_cell.angle_gamma   90.00
#
_symmetry.space_group_name_H-M   'P 1'
#
loop_
_entity.id
_entity.type
_entity.pdbx_description
1 polymer ?
#
loop_
_entity_poly.entity_id
_entity_poly.type
_entity_poly.pdbx_seq_one_letter_code
_entity_poly.pdbx_strand_id
1 'polypeptide(L)'
;MSSKVSKKKRGPVEIIEGKGIKIPIYDSPIRGGSSFQLAFYKEGKRDRERTATIEAARKRAKELIEELASGKAHAGITFTAAQAAVIHDAVATLKPLNVTLTQAVREFADAARIINGHGSLAEAAHFFVRERQKRKIQPIKFADLVEKFLLSIADNSYRYRQDTQARLRLAAKSFSMEVQEITTPMIGGWLDSIKAKGRTRNNYRTCIATLLSYARNQGFLPENERTAAEKVKKVKPGGDGAPGIYTPKQIEELLSKIEEKWVPFVAIAAFTGMRSAELHRLDWKDVWLNKGYIEVQAQKAKTASRRLVPILPNLRSWLTPYAGKKGTLPCPRFSHDSTLMIEFGKATEKSGFVRVHNGFRHSFASYRLAQTQNAAQVALEMGNSPRKLFENYRELVTPEDAEAWFSIVQAIRPKPAKTRKPV
;
A
#
# COMPACT_ATOMS: atom_id res chain seq x y z
N MET A 1 -86.84 10.42 36.59
CA MET A 1 -85.90 11.38 35.97
C MET A 1 -84.81 11.74 36.98
N SER A 2 -83.63 11.15 36.87
CA SER A 2 -82.54 11.46 37.77
C SER A 2 -81.40 12.12 36.92
N SER A 3 -81.27 13.42 37.15
CA SER A 3 -80.24 14.24 36.48
C SER A 3 -78.85 13.91 36.97
N LYS A 4 -78.02 13.29 36.11
CA LYS A 4 -76.60 13.18 36.36
C LYS A 4 -75.94 14.55 36.20
N VAL A 5 -75.63 15.21 37.31
CA VAL A 5 -74.75 16.41 37.34
C VAL A 5 -73.34 16.03 36.85
N SER A 6 -72.97 16.53 35.71
CA SER A 6 -71.64 16.44 35.19
C SER A 6 -70.67 17.19 36.09
N LYS A 7 -69.79 16.49 36.82
CA LYS A 7 -68.71 17.10 37.58
C LYS A 7 -67.70 17.70 36.62
N LYS A 8 -67.68 19.02 36.39
CA LYS A 8 -66.60 19.75 35.71
C LYS A 8 -65.29 19.36 36.35
N LYS A 9 -64.34 18.77 35.58
CA LYS A 9 -62.99 18.57 35.99
C LYS A 9 -62.35 19.94 36.29
N ARG A 10 -62.10 20.27 37.53
CA ARG A 10 -61.29 21.47 37.93
C ARG A 10 -59.88 21.30 37.46
N GLY A 11 -59.33 22.28 36.74
CA GLY A 11 -57.91 22.33 36.37
C GLY A 11 -57.02 22.49 37.58
N PRO A 12 -55.66 22.42 37.41
CA PRO A 12 -54.74 22.71 38.52
C PRO A 12 -54.91 24.16 38.98
N VAL A 13 -54.83 24.36 40.30
CA VAL A 13 -54.88 25.69 40.93
C VAL A 13 -53.58 26.44 40.64
N GLU A 14 -52.48 25.72 40.57
CA GLU A 14 -51.16 26.27 40.32
C GLU A 14 -50.26 25.17 39.66
N ILE A 15 -49.29 25.58 38.87
CA ILE A 15 -48.26 24.68 38.33
C ILE A 15 -46.89 25.25 38.74
N ILE A 16 -46.13 24.46 39.43
CA ILE A 16 -44.72 24.81 39.78
C ILE A 16 -43.79 24.23 38.70
N GLU A 17 -43.01 25.10 38.12
CA GLU A 17 -42.04 24.74 37.07
C GLU A 17 -40.60 24.95 37.50
N GLY A 18 -39.72 24.03 37.15
CA GLY A 18 -38.26 24.12 37.39
C GLY A 18 -37.52 22.99 36.67
N LYS A 19 -36.32 23.29 36.15
CA LYS A 19 -35.47 22.31 35.48
C LYS A 19 -36.15 21.50 34.39
N GLY A 20 -37.11 22.11 33.66
CA GLY A 20 -37.90 21.45 32.62
C GLY A 20 -39.06 20.58 33.14
N ILE A 21 -39.33 20.59 34.44
CA ILE A 21 -40.33 19.76 35.14
C ILE A 21 -41.47 20.63 35.56
N LYS A 22 -42.71 20.14 35.35
CA LYS A 22 -43.95 20.82 35.77
C LYS A 22 -44.73 19.93 36.72
N ILE A 23 -45.01 20.43 37.94
CA ILE A 23 -45.84 19.74 38.93
C ILE A 23 -47.12 20.52 39.15
N PRO A 24 -48.26 19.99 38.69
CA PRO A 24 -49.57 20.59 38.90
C PRO A 24 -50.07 20.35 40.36
N ILE A 25 -50.59 21.40 40.99
CA ILE A 25 -51.24 21.37 42.27
C ILE A 25 -52.76 21.52 42.05
N TYR A 26 -53.52 20.59 42.55
CA TYR A 26 -54.97 20.61 42.48
C TYR A 26 -55.60 20.90 43.85
N ASP A 27 -56.69 21.67 43.85
CA ASP A 27 -57.53 21.81 45.02
C ASP A 27 -58.31 20.50 45.23
N SER A 28 -58.22 19.91 46.40
CA SER A 28 -58.83 18.64 46.78
C SER A 28 -59.52 18.76 48.11
N PRO A 29 -60.68 19.44 48.17
CA PRO A 29 -61.38 19.73 49.44
C PRO A 29 -61.76 18.44 50.16
N ILE A 30 -61.58 18.45 51.51
CA ILE A 30 -61.96 17.38 52.42
C ILE A 30 -63.06 17.88 53.36
N ARG A 31 -63.79 16.95 54.00
CA ARG A 31 -64.84 17.33 54.98
C ARG A 31 -64.20 18.08 56.17
N GLY A 32 -64.45 19.38 56.28
CA GLY A 32 -63.92 20.21 57.33
C GLY A 32 -62.71 21.03 57.05
N GLY A 33 -62.21 21.09 55.76
CA GLY A 33 -61.01 21.89 55.43
C GLY A 33 -60.58 21.82 53.95
N SER A 34 -59.54 22.59 53.63
CA SER A 34 -58.92 22.57 52.29
C SER A 34 -57.71 21.64 52.30
N SER A 35 -57.51 20.87 51.24
CA SER A 35 -56.24 20.15 51.02
C SER A 35 -55.85 20.31 49.55
N PHE A 36 -54.53 20.22 49.33
CA PHE A 36 -53.96 20.39 48.01
C PHE A 36 -53.29 19.10 47.58
N GLN A 37 -53.46 18.68 46.31
CA GLN A 37 -52.90 17.44 45.77
C GLN A 37 -51.91 17.74 44.66
N LEU A 38 -50.69 17.25 44.84
CA LEU A 38 -49.68 17.24 43.79
C LEU A 38 -49.81 15.96 42.98
N ALA A 39 -49.60 16.01 41.67
CA ALA A 39 -49.58 14.86 40.85
C ALA A 39 -48.27 14.80 40.06
N PHE A 40 -47.59 13.68 40.17
CA PHE A 40 -46.31 13.43 39.50
C PHE A 40 -46.21 11.96 39.12
N TYR A 41 -45.12 11.60 38.36
CA TYR A 41 -44.85 10.20 38.02
C TYR A 41 -43.58 9.75 38.68
N LYS A 42 -43.59 8.57 39.30
CA LYS A 42 -42.45 7.90 39.91
C LYS A 42 -42.39 6.49 39.31
N GLU A 43 -41.22 6.12 38.73
CA GLU A 43 -41.00 4.80 38.13
C GLU A 43 -42.09 4.42 37.08
N GLY A 44 -42.51 5.38 36.25
CA GLY A 44 -43.56 5.18 35.22
C GLY A 44 -44.98 5.08 35.75
N LYS A 45 -45.24 5.15 37.06
CA LYS A 45 -46.55 5.15 37.67
C LYS A 45 -46.93 6.54 38.16
N ARG A 46 -48.19 6.92 37.94
CA ARG A 46 -48.74 8.20 38.44
C ARG A 46 -48.90 8.13 39.95
N ASP A 47 -48.22 9.02 40.65
CA ASP A 47 -48.31 9.16 42.10
C ASP A 47 -48.97 10.50 42.50
N ARG A 48 -49.48 10.58 43.71
CA ARG A 48 -50.17 11.73 44.21
C ARG A 48 -49.85 11.92 45.69
N GLU A 49 -49.40 13.12 46.03
CA GLU A 49 -49.16 13.49 47.42
C GLU A 49 -50.19 14.56 47.82
N ARG A 50 -50.67 14.53 49.10
CA ARG A 50 -51.55 15.52 49.62
C ARG A 50 -50.87 16.36 50.72
N THR A 51 -51.18 17.65 50.74
CA THR A 51 -50.69 18.59 51.71
C THR A 51 -51.88 19.41 52.29
N ALA A 52 -51.75 19.90 53.50
CA ALA A 52 -52.84 20.62 54.19
C ALA A 52 -52.98 22.07 53.68
N THR A 53 -51.85 22.71 53.28
CA THR A 53 -51.88 24.12 52.84
C THR A 53 -51.24 24.27 51.46
N ILE A 54 -51.56 25.38 50.81
CA ILE A 54 -50.96 25.67 49.47
C ILE A 54 -49.47 25.94 49.57
N GLU A 55 -48.98 26.54 50.68
CA GLU A 55 -47.58 26.80 50.93
C GLU A 55 -46.80 25.48 51.04
N ALA A 56 -47.36 24.53 51.82
CA ALA A 56 -46.81 23.19 51.95
C ALA A 56 -46.74 22.46 50.59
N ALA A 57 -47.80 22.63 49.75
CA ALA A 57 -47.80 22.09 48.41
C ALA A 57 -46.70 22.70 47.51
N ARG A 58 -46.53 24.01 47.55
CA ARG A 58 -45.45 24.71 46.81
C ARG A 58 -44.05 24.24 47.23
N LYS A 59 -43.83 24.13 48.55
CA LYS A 59 -42.56 23.65 49.09
C LYS A 59 -42.28 22.22 48.59
N ARG A 60 -43.25 21.33 48.76
CA ARG A 60 -43.13 19.93 48.35
C ARG A 60 -42.94 19.77 46.85
N ALA A 61 -43.62 20.58 46.01
CA ALA A 61 -43.44 20.60 44.58
C ALA A 61 -42.01 20.95 44.17
N LYS A 62 -41.38 21.93 44.84
CA LYS A 62 -39.95 22.27 44.59
C LYS A 62 -39.00 21.15 45.00
N GLU A 63 -39.23 20.50 46.16
CA GLU A 63 -38.45 19.32 46.59
C GLU A 63 -38.59 18.17 45.58
N LEU A 64 -39.79 17.88 45.10
CA LEU A 64 -40.07 16.88 44.06
C LEU A 64 -39.36 17.22 42.74
N ILE A 65 -39.29 18.49 42.36
CA ILE A 65 -38.54 18.92 41.17
C ILE A 65 -37.05 18.61 41.34
N GLU A 66 -36.46 18.84 42.48
CA GLU A 66 -35.06 18.51 42.77
C GLU A 66 -34.84 16.99 42.80
N GLU A 67 -35.71 16.22 43.45
CA GLU A 67 -35.68 14.76 43.51
C GLU A 67 -35.75 14.15 42.06
N LEU A 68 -36.66 14.68 41.23
CA LEU A 68 -36.87 14.26 39.86
C LEU A 68 -35.68 14.61 38.95
N ALA A 69 -35.15 15.82 39.11
CA ALA A 69 -33.98 16.27 38.37
C ALA A 69 -32.69 15.50 38.75
N SER A 70 -32.58 14.98 39.99
CA SER A 70 -31.49 14.13 40.42
C SER A 70 -31.61 12.67 40.02
N GLY A 71 -32.62 12.28 39.27
CA GLY A 71 -32.85 10.91 38.81
C GLY A 71 -33.47 9.98 39.87
N LYS A 72 -33.84 10.52 41.05
CA LYS A 72 -34.46 9.76 42.15
C LYS A 72 -35.97 9.56 41.99
N ALA A 73 -36.59 10.30 41.07
CA ALA A 73 -37.99 10.15 40.65
C ALA A 73 -38.19 10.62 39.21
N HIS A 74 -39.10 10.05 38.46
CA HIS A 74 -39.37 10.48 37.09
C HIS A 74 -40.44 11.60 37.12
N ALA A 75 -40.08 12.75 36.51
CA ALA A 75 -41.01 13.85 36.31
C ALA A 75 -42.22 13.44 35.48
N GLY A 76 -43.38 13.82 35.90
CA GLY A 76 -44.53 13.72 35.06
C GLY A 76 -44.50 14.73 33.91
N ILE A 77 -43.78 14.40 32.82
CA ILE A 77 -44.23 14.91 31.55
C ILE A 77 -45.62 14.29 31.36
N THR A 78 -46.66 15.10 31.41
CA THR A 78 -48.02 14.63 31.16
C THR A 78 -48.18 14.34 29.65
N PHE A 79 -47.71 13.18 29.25
CA PHE A 79 -48.06 12.63 27.94
C PHE A 79 -49.56 12.33 27.99
N THR A 80 -50.29 12.76 26.98
CA THR A 80 -51.63 12.21 26.73
C THR A 80 -51.50 10.69 26.55
N ALA A 81 -52.54 9.94 26.81
CA ALA A 81 -52.53 8.51 26.60
C ALA A 81 -52.09 8.14 25.16
N ALA A 82 -52.46 8.97 24.19
CA ALA A 82 -52.03 8.83 22.79
C ALA A 82 -50.51 9.01 22.59
N GLN A 83 -49.90 10.03 23.22
CA GLN A 83 -48.45 10.26 23.15
C GLN A 83 -47.66 9.15 23.86
N ALA A 84 -48.15 8.66 24.98
CA ALA A 84 -47.52 7.52 25.68
C ALA A 84 -47.56 6.24 24.82
N ALA A 85 -48.68 6.01 24.13
CA ALA A 85 -48.82 4.87 23.21
C ALA A 85 -47.82 4.95 22.04
N VAL A 86 -47.62 6.13 21.45
CA VAL A 86 -46.63 6.33 20.36
C VAL A 86 -45.21 6.04 20.82
N ILE A 87 -44.83 6.51 22.03
CA ILE A 87 -43.47 6.24 22.56
C ILE A 87 -43.29 4.74 22.85
N HIS A 88 -44.33 4.11 23.42
CA HIS A 88 -44.27 2.67 23.69
C HIS A 88 -44.13 1.85 22.42
N ASP A 89 -44.90 2.19 21.39
CA ASP A 89 -44.82 1.54 20.07
C ASP A 89 -43.47 1.73 19.42
N ALA A 90 -42.91 2.95 19.45
CA ALA A 90 -41.59 3.24 18.94
C ALA A 90 -40.50 2.40 19.66
N VAL A 91 -40.57 2.30 20.99
CA VAL A 91 -39.61 1.49 21.77
C VAL A 91 -39.76 -0.01 21.45
N ALA A 92 -41.03 -0.48 21.32
CA ALA A 92 -41.29 -1.88 20.96
C ALA A 92 -40.76 -2.22 19.57
N THR A 93 -40.90 -1.31 18.60
CA THR A 93 -40.37 -1.45 17.23
C THR A 93 -38.83 -1.52 17.21
N LEU A 94 -38.14 -0.75 18.06
CA LEU A 94 -36.68 -0.70 18.11
C LEU A 94 -36.06 -1.86 18.92
N LYS A 95 -36.82 -2.48 19.82
CA LYS A 95 -36.35 -3.55 20.71
C LYS A 95 -35.72 -4.74 19.95
N PRO A 96 -36.30 -5.28 18.86
CA PRO A 96 -35.68 -6.36 18.09
C PRO A 96 -34.36 -5.97 17.43
N LEU A 97 -34.16 -4.68 17.19
CA LEU A 97 -32.94 -4.14 16.55
C LEU A 97 -31.83 -3.84 17.57
N ASN A 98 -32.11 -3.98 18.87
CA ASN A 98 -31.22 -3.63 19.97
C ASN A 98 -30.70 -2.17 19.90
N VAL A 99 -31.56 -1.25 19.46
CA VAL A 99 -31.31 0.19 19.31
C VAL A 99 -32.17 0.97 20.27
N THR A 100 -31.60 1.94 20.96
CA THR A 100 -32.39 2.85 21.84
C THR A 100 -33.07 3.92 21.01
N LEU A 101 -34.18 4.47 21.51
CA LEU A 101 -34.92 5.55 20.85
C LEU A 101 -34.00 6.76 20.56
N THR A 102 -33.12 7.10 21.49
CA THR A 102 -32.15 8.21 21.34
C THR A 102 -31.17 7.96 20.20
N GLN A 103 -30.67 6.72 20.07
CA GLN A 103 -29.77 6.34 18.95
C GLN A 103 -30.53 6.41 17.64
N ALA A 104 -31.73 5.82 17.57
CA ALA A 104 -32.56 5.84 16.37
C ALA A 104 -32.84 7.25 15.86
N VAL A 105 -33.17 8.18 16.78
CA VAL A 105 -33.46 9.58 16.41
C VAL A 105 -32.19 10.28 15.90
N ARG A 106 -31.01 10.03 16.50
CA ARG A 106 -29.75 10.60 16.04
C ARG A 106 -29.35 10.07 14.66
N GLU A 107 -29.36 8.76 14.48
CA GLU A 107 -29.04 8.13 13.20
C GLU A 107 -30.01 8.58 12.09
N PHE A 108 -31.30 8.67 12.39
CA PHE A 108 -32.26 9.21 11.45
C PHE A 108 -31.97 10.65 11.05
N ALA A 109 -31.72 11.52 12.04
CA ALA A 109 -31.39 12.93 11.76
C ALA A 109 -30.10 13.09 10.94
N ASP A 110 -29.07 12.33 11.25
CA ASP A 110 -27.80 12.38 10.52
C ASP A 110 -27.95 11.83 9.10
N ALA A 111 -28.63 10.71 8.91
CA ALA A 111 -28.89 10.14 7.61
C ALA A 111 -29.80 11.03 6.76
N ALA A 112 -30.84 11.65 7.35
CA ALA A 112 -31.71 12.61 6.66
C ALA A 112 -30.94 13.84 6.16
N ARG A 113 -29.97 14.35 6.96
CA ARG A 113 -29.09 15.45 6.52
C ARG A 113 -28.21 15.05 5.33
N ILE A 114 -27.67 13.83 5.32
CA ILE A 114 -26.83 13.32 4.21
C ILE A 114 -27.65 13.18 2.94
N ILE A 115 -28.86 12.63 3.05
CA ILE A 115 -29.78 12.43 1.91
C ILE A 115 -30.28 13.77 1.35
N ASN A 116 -30.44 14.77 2.21
CA ASN A 116 -30.79 16.15 1.83
C ASN A 116 -31.91 16.25 0.77
N GLY A 117 -32.97 15.49 0.95
CA GLY A 117 -34.15 15.49 0.04
C GLY A 117 -34.00 14.67 -1.24
N HIS A 118 -32.87 13.99 -1.47
CA HIS A 118 -32.63 13.17 -2.68
C HIS A 118 -33.32 11.79 -2.63
N GLY A 119 -34.18 11.52 -1.67
CA GLY A 119 -34.91 10.27 -1.52
C GLY A 119 -35.23 9.95 -0.06
N SER A 120 -35.83 8.80 0.18
CA SER A 120 -36.11 8.30 1.54
C SER A 120 -34.92 7.48 2.08
N LEU A 121 -34.83 7.37 3.42
CA LEU A 121 -33.85 6.47 4.09
C LEU A 121 -34.03 5.01 3.67
N ALA A 122 -35.29 4.58 3.48
CA ALA A 122 -35.57 3.22 3.02
C ALA A 122 -35.05 2.99 1.60
N GLU A 123 -35.22 3.92 0.67
CA GLU A 123 -34.65 3.84 -0.68
C GLU A 123 -33.14 3.82 -0.65
N ALA A 124 -32.50 4.65 0.18
CA ALA A 124 -31.05 4.65 0.35
C ALA A 124 -30.56 3.32 0.91
N ALA A 125 -31.24 2.74 1.90
CA ALA A 125 -30.89 1.44 2.45
C ALA A 125 -31.06 0.31 1.42
N HIS A 126 -32.17 0.31 0.65
CA HIS A 126 -32.38 -0.64 -0.44
C HIS A 126 -31.33 -0.49 -1.56
N PHE A 127 -30.97 0.73 -1.91
CA PHE A 127 -29.91 1.00 -2.87
C PHE A 127 -28.58 0.43 -2.38
N PHE A 128 -28.19 0.70 -1.13
CA PHE A 128 -26.97 0.21 -0.52
C PHE A 128 -26.89 -1.32 -0.51
N VAL A 129 -27.96 -2.00 -0.06
CA VAL A 129 -28.02 -3.48 -0.04
C VAL A 129 -27.92 -4.05 -1.45
N ARG A 130 -28.67 -3.48 -2.40
CA ARG A 130 -28.66 -3.91 -3.80
C ARG A 130 -27.29 -3.73 -4.45
N GLU A 131 -26.62 -2.60 -4.20
CA GLU A 131 -25.29 -2.35 -4.71
C GLU A 131 -24.23 -3.28 -4.08
N ARG A 132 -24.34 -3.56 -2.78
CA ARG A 132 -23.47 -4.56 -2.12
C ARG A 132 -23.69 -5.97 -2.68
N GLN A 133 -24.95 -6.37 -2.88
CA GLN A 133 -25.28 -7.67 -3.47
C GLN A 133 -24.82 -7.81 -4.93
N LYS A 134 -24.98 -6.77 -5.74
CA LYS A 134 -24.47 -6.74 -7.12
C LYS A 134 -22.95 -6.87 -7.16
N ARG A 135 -22.24 -6.25 -6.22
CA ARG A 135 -20.78 -6.21 -6.21
C ARG A 135 -20.15 -7.47 -5.61
N LYS A 136 -20.88 -8.37 -4.94
CA LYS A 136 -20.36 -9.56 -4.21
C LYS A 136 -19.03 -9.29 -3.48
N ILE A 137 -18.86 -8.05 -2.98
CA ILE A 137 -17.63 -7.61 -2.35
C ILE A 137 -17.54 -8.24 -0.98
N GLN A 138 -16.49 -9.04 -0.75
CA GLN A 138 -16.20 -9.60 0.56
C GLN A 138 -15.26 -8.65 1.32
N PRO A 139 -15.57 -8.31 2.58
CA PRO A 139 -14.68 -7.49 3.39
C PRO A 139 -13.39 -8.27 3.71
N ILE A 140 -12.26 -7.60 3.60
CA ILE A 140 -10.96 -8.15 3.98
C ILE A 140 -10.06 -7.04 4.53
N LYS A 141 -9.36 -7.30 5.64
CA LYS A 141 -8.35 -6.38 6.16
C LYS A 141 -7.13 -6.34 5.24
N PHE A 142 -6.50 -5.18 5.17
CA PHE A 142 -5.33 -5.00 4.30
C PHE A 142 -4.20 -6.00 4.62
N ALA A 143 -3.94 -6.25 5.90
CA ALA A 143 -2.92 -7.20 6.32
C ALA A 143 -3.21 -8.64 5.85
N ASP A 144 -4.46 -9.09 5.96
CA ASP A 144 -4.88 -10.44 5.53
C ASP A 144 -4.82 -10.57 4.01
N LEU A 145 -5.16 -9.50 3.28
CA LEU A 145 -5.00 -9.45 1.83
C LEU A 145 -3.52 -9.56 1.43
N VAL A 146 -2.61 -8.89 2.16
CA VAL A 146 -1.16 -8.99 1.91
C VAL A 146 -0.70 -10.43 2.01
N GLU A 147 -1.06 -11.16 3.08
CA GLU A 147 -0.63 -12.55 3.24
C GLU A 147 -1.22 -13.45 2.15
N LYS A 148 -2.50 -13.30 1.79
CA LYS A 148 -3.10 -14.02 0.65
C LYS A 148 -2.37 -13.74 -0.67
N PHE A 149 -2.03 -12.49 -0.93
CA PHE A 149 -1.31 -12.10 -2.13
C PHE A 149 0.12 -12.68 -2.15
N LEU A 150 0.83 -12.66 -1.02
CA LEU A 150 2.18 -13.23 -0.92
C LEU A 150 2.18 -14.73 -1.22
N LEU A 151 1.15 -15.46 -0.82
CA LEU A 151 0.97 -16.88 -1.19
C LEU A 151 0.76 -17.03 -2.70
N SER A 152 -0.02 -16.17 -3.33
CA SER A 152 -0.32 -16.25 -4.77
C SER A 152 0.90 -15.99 -5.68
N ILE A 153 1.95 -15.37 -5.16
CA ILE A 153 3.19 -15.10 -5.89
C ILE A 153 4.33 -16.06 -5.53
N ALA A 154 4.02 -17.22 -4.90
CA ALA A 154 5.03 -18.18 -4.43
C ALA A 154 5.98 -18.67 -5.54
N ASP A 155 5.49 -18.80 -6.77
CA ASP A 155 6.26 -19.26 -7.93
C ASP A 155 7.10 -18.16 -8.59
N ASN A 156 6.96 -16.92 -8.16
CA ASN A 156 7.76 -15.82 -8.69
C ASN A 156 9.21 -15.89 -8.17
N SER A 157 10.11 -15.17 -8.85
CA SER A 157 11.52 -15.13 -8.45
C SER A 157 11.69 -14.72 -6.99
N TYR A 158 12.66 -15.34 -6.29
CA TYR A 158 12.97 -15.05 -4.88
C TYR A 158 13.09 -13.55 -4.62
N ARG A 159 13.82 -12.82 -5.49
CA ARG A 159 14.02 -11.36 -5.34
C ARG A 159 12.70 -10.58 -5.42
N TYR A 160 11.84 -10.93 -6.37
CA TYR A 160 10.54 -10.27 -6.51
C TYR A 160 9.67 -10.47 -5.25
N ARG A 161 9.65 -11.70 -4.73
CA ARG A 161 8.91 -12.04 -3.50
C ARG A 161 9.42 -11.23 -2.31
N GLN A 162 10.74 -11.20 -2.08
CA GLN A 162 11.35 -10.45 -0.96
C GLN A 162 11.07 -8.95 -1.05
N ASP A 163 11.30 -8.35 -2.22
CA ASP A 163 11.05 -6.92 -2.44
C ASP A 163 9.56 -6.57 -2.25
N THR A 164 8.65 -7.42 -2.74
CA THR A 164 7.21 -7.25 -2.62
C THR A 164 6.75 -7.40 -1.17
N GLN A 165 7.20 -8.45 -0.50
CA GLN A 165 6.91 -8.71 0.90
C GLN A 165 7.35 -7.56 1.81
N ALA A 166 8.59 -7.09 1.65
CA ALA A 166 9.12 -5.99 2.45
C ALA A 166 8.27 -4.72 2.30
N ARG A 167 7.90 -4.38 1.05
CA ARG A 167 7.09 -3.18 0.76
C ARG A 167 5.67 -3.30 1.29
N LEU A 168 5.00 -4.42 1.07
CA LEU A 168 3.61 -4.62 1.49
C LEU A 168 3.48 -4.75 3.00
N ARG A 169 4.41 -5.42 3.69
CA ARG A 169 4.42 -5.48 5.15
C ARG A 169 4.69 -4.13 5.79
N LEU A 170 5.49 -3.26 5.15
CA LEU A 170 5.65 -1.89 5.59
C LEU A 170 4.33 -1.12 5.46
N ALA A 171 3.61 -1.26 4.35
CA ALA A 171 2.31 -0.64 4.16
C ALA A 171 1.25 -1.15 5.15
N ALA A 172 1.24 -2.45 5.44
CA ALA A 172 0.31 -3.08 6.38
C ALA A 172 0.42 -2.54 7.82
N LYS A 173 1.58 -2.00 8.21
CA LYS A 173 1.73 -1.32 9.52
C LYS A 173 0.93 -0.02 9.60
N SER A 174 0.61 0.60 8.46
CA SER A 174 -0.10 1.88 8.39
C SER A 174 -1.57 1.73 7.98
N PHE A 175 -1.93 0.63 7.32
CA PHE A 175 -3.30 0.35 6.87
C PHE A 175 -3.88 -0.81 7.69
N SER A 176 -4.55 -0.49 8.82
CA SER A 176 -5.17 -1.49 9.71
C SER A 176 -6.64 -1.77 9.38
N MET A 177 -7.23 -0.99 8.44
CA MET A 177 -8.64 -1.05 8.05
C MET A 177 -8.90 -2.08 6.96
N GLU A 178 -10.16 -2.21 6.56
CA GLU A 178 -10.58 -2.98 5.39
C GLU A 178 -10.12 -2.33 4.09
N VAL A 179 -9.87 -3.16 3.08
CA VAL A 179 -9.34 -2.70 1.79
C VAL A 179 -10.27 -1.74 1.06
N GLN A 180 -11.59 -1.88 1.27
CA GLN A 180 -12.60 -1.00 0.69
C GLN A 180 -12.56 0.43 1.26
N GLU A 181 -12.05 0.60 2.46
CA GLU A 181 -11.95 1.89 3.15
C GLU A 181 -10.72 2.70 2.72
N ILE A 182 -9.77 2.05 2.03
CA ILE A 182 -8.52 2.69 1.63
C ILE A 182 -8.75 3.63 0.45
N THR A 183 -8.52 4.90 0.69
CA THR A 183 -8.72 5.96 -0.29
C THR A 183 -7.43 6.38 -1.00
N THR A 184 -7.57 7.03 -2.15
CA THR A 184 -6.43 7.61 -2.90
C THR A 184 -5.62 8.61 -2.08
N PRO A 185 -6.22 9.55 -1.30
CA PRO A 185 -5.47 10.44 -0.41
C PRO A 185 -4.67 9.71 0.68
N MET A 186 -5.22 8.64 1.27
CA MET A 186 -4.51 7.85 2.29
C MET A 186 -3.25 7.21 1.72
N ILE A 187 -3.33 6.60 0.54
CA ILE A 187 -2.15 6.03 -0.13
C ILE A 187 -1.15 7.13 -0.50
N GLY A 188 -1.63 8.27 -1.00
CA GLY A 188 -0.78 9.42 -1.33
C GLY A 188 -0.01 9.92 -0.11
N GLY A 189 -0.70 10.20 0.99
CA GLY A 189 -0.10 10.65 2.24
C GLY A 189 0.89 9.65 2.83
N TRP A 190 0.57 8.34 2.79
CA TRP A 190 1.52 7.32 3.20
C TRP A 190 2.78 7.28 2.33
N LEU A 191 2.64 7.37 1.00
CA LEU A 191 3.78 7.42 0.08
C LEU A 191 4.67 8.65 0.32
N ASP A 192 4.10 9.75 0.76
CA ASP A 192 4.86 10.96 1.10
C ASP A 192 5.56 10.81 2.46
N SER A 193 4.93 10.12 3.44
CA SER A 193 5.50 9.88 4.76
C SER A 193 6.75 8.98 4.75
N ILE A 194 6.87 8.04 3.81
CA ILE A 194 8.05 7.14 3.71
C ILE A 194 9.31 7.85 3.17
N LYS A 195 9.23 9.15 2.82
CA LYS A 195 10.36 9.98 2.33
C LYS A 195 11.19 9.33 1.21
N ALA A 196 10.61 8.42 0.44
CA ALA A 196 11.29 7.73 -0.65
C ALA A 196 11.40 8.62 -1.89
N LYS A 197 12.58 8.62 -2.53
CA LYS A 197 12.80 9.37 -3.79
C LYS A 197 12.00 8.76 -4.96
N GLY A 198 11.74 9.56 -5.98
CA GLY A 198 10.82 9.33 -7.07
C GLY A 198 10.65 7.88 -7.58
N ARG A 199 11.74 7.22 -7.99
CA ARG A 199 11.68 5.82 -8.47
C ARG A 199 11.24 4.84 -7.37
N THR A 200 11.78 4.97 -6.18
CA THR A 200 11.43 4.12 -5.03
C THR A 200 9.99 4.35 -4.60
N ARG A 201 9.54 5.61 -4.52
CA ARG A 201 8.14 5.95 -4.25
C ARG A 201 7.19 5.32 -5.28
N ASN A 202 7.54 5.39 -6.57
CA ASN A 202 6.76 4.74 -7.62
C ASN A 202 6.75 3.21 -7.51
N ASN A 203 7.83 2.59 -7.03
CA ASN A 203 7.88 1.15 -6.78
C ASN A 203 6.92 0.74 -5.66
N TYR A 204 6.87 1.49 -4.55
CA TYR A 204 5.88 1.28 -3.48
C TYR A 204 4.45 1.44 -4.00
N ARG A 205 4.18 2.54 -4.72
CA ARG A 205 2.88 2.77 -5.35
C ARG A 205 2.47 1.62 -6.27
N THR A 206 3.40 1.15 -7.10
CA THR A 206 3.14 0.02 -8.03
C THR A 206 2.85 -1.26 -7.26
N CYS A 207 3.57 -1.53 -6.18
CA CYS A 207 3.37 -2.70 -5.35
C CYS A 207 1.97 -2.71 -4.72
N ILE A 208 1.50 -1.58 -4.16
CA ILE A 208 0.14 -1.45 -3.64
C ILE A 208 -0.89 -1.56 -4.76
N ALA A 209 -0.65 -0.96 -5.93
CA ALA A 209 -1.56 -1.08 -7.07
C ALA A 209 -1.71 -2.53 -7.55
N THR A 210 -0.64 -3.31 -7.55
CA THR A 210 -0.67 -4.74 -7.86
C THR A 210 -1.48 -5.52 -6.83
N LEU A 211 -1.30 -5.24 -5.53
CA LEU A 211 -2.09 -5.84 -4.46
C LEU A 211 -3.58 -5.52 -4.60
N LEU A 212 -3.93 -4.25 -4.81
CA LEU A 212 -5.34 -3.85 -4.96
C LEU A 212 -5.96 -4.37 -6.27
N SER A 213 -5.17 -4.53 -7.34
CA SER A 213 -5.63 -5.24 -8.54
C SER A 213 -5.91 -6.72 -8.27
N TYR A 214 -5.07 -7.38 -7.48
CA TYR A 214 -5.34 -8.73 -7.01
C TYR A 214 -6.63 -8.78 -6.17
N ALA A 215 -6.82 -7.81 -5.24
CA ALA A 215 -8.06 -7.70 -4.47
C ALA A 215 -9.30 -7.59 -5.35
N ARG A 216 -9.24 -6.79 -6.40
CA ARG A 216 -10.31 -6.63 -7.39
C ARG A 216 -10.60 -7.96 -8.10
N ASN A 217 -9.58 -8.66 -8.55
CA ASN A 217 -9.73 -9.96 -9.24
C ASN A 217 -10.27 -11.08 -8.33
N GLN A 218 -10.07 -10.94 -7.00
CA GLN A 218 -10.60 -11.89 -6.00
C GLN A 218 -11.98 -11.47 -5.43
N GLY A 219 -12.60 -10.41 -5.95
CA GLY A 219 -13.91 -9.94 -5.49
C GLY A 219 -13.90 -9.15 -4.17
N PHE A 220 -12.73 -8.73 -3.68
CA PHE A 220 -12.60 -7.87 -2.50
C PHE A 220 -12.74 -6.36 -2.82
N LEU A 221 -12.70 -6.00 -4.10
CA LEU A 221 -12.92 -4.65 -4.63
C LEU A 221 -13.81 -4.71 -5.87
N PRO A 222 -14.48 -3.60 -6.25
CA PRO A 222 -15.30 -3.54 -7.45
C PRO A 222 -14.50 -3.84 -8.73
N GLU A 223 -15.01 -4.72 -9.60
CA GLU A 223 -14.32 -5.18 -10.82
C GLU A 223 -14.08 -4.06 -11.83
N ASN A 224 -15.06 -3.19 -12.02
CA ASN A 224 -15.06 -2.20 -13.10
C ASN A 224 -14.54 -0.81 -12.68
N GLU A 225 -13.90 -0.71 -11.52
CA GLU A 225 -13.38 0.56 -11.00
C GLU A 225 -11.85 0.53 -10.92
N ARG A 226 -11.24 1.69 -11.20
CA ARG A 226 -9.82 1.88 -10.91
C ARG A 226 -9.60 1.88 -9.41
N THR A 227 -8.61 1.11 -8.95
CA THR A 227 -8.26 1.05 -7.52
C THR A 227 -7.73 2.39 -7.01
N ALA A 228 -7.80 2.59 -5.70
CA ALA A 228 -7.29 3.79 -5.05
C ALA A 228 -5.80 4.05 -5.39
N ALA A 229 -4.97 3.01 -5.47
CA ALA A 229 -3.56 3.12 -5.83
C ALA A 229 -3.32 3.46 -7.32
N GLU A 230 -4.18 2.98 -8.22
CA GLU A 230 -4.09 3.33 -9.64
C GLU A 230 -4.42 4.80 -9.91
N LYS A 231 -5.23 5.43 -9.05
CA LYS A 231 -5.57 6.86 -9.11
C LYS A 231 -4.44 7.76 -8.59
N VAL A 232 -3.51 7.25 -7.75
CA VAL A 232 -2.35 8.02 -7.29
C VAL A 232 -1.42 8.30 -8.47
N LYS A 233 -1.07 9.55 -8.70
CA LYS A 233 -0.13 9.96 -9.77
C LYS A 233 1.28 9.45 -9.46
N LYS A 234 1.97 8.93 -10.48
CA LYS A 234 3.41 8.67 -10.40
C LYS A 234 4.17 9.99 -10.38
N VAL A 235 5.20 10.07 -9.57
CA VAL A 235 6.13 11.19 -9.61
C VAL A 235 7.16 10.95 -10.72
N LYS A 236 7.58 12.01 -11.41
CA LYS A 236 8.71 11.89 -12.34
C LYS A 236 9.94 11.51 -11.51
N PRO A 237 10.63 10.40 -11.82
CA PRO A 237 11.93 10.17 -11.22
C PRO A 237 12.80 11.37 -11.53
N GLY A 238 13.50 11.91 -10.55
CA GLY A 238 14.52 12.92 -10.83
C GLY A 238 15.45 12.34 -11.90
N GLY A 239 15.82 13.14 -12.88
CA GLY A 239 16.73 12.68 -13.93
C GLY A 239 18.05 12.28 -13.27
N ASP A 240 18.37 11.00 -13.28
CA ASP A 240 19.68 10.50 -12.82
C ASP A 240 20.78 10.86 -13.84
N GLY A 241 20.70 11.99 -14.52
CA GLY A 241 21.67 12.39 -15.55
C GLY A 241 21.81 11.37 -16.70
N ALA A 242 22.76 11.58 -17.60
CA ALA A 242 23.18 10.57 -18.57
C ALA A 242 23.73 9.34 -17.81
N PRO A 243 23.45 8.10 -18.27
CA PRO A 243 24.01 6.92 -17.62
C PRO A 243 25.54 7.00 -17.61
N GLY A 244 26.12 6.83 -16.44
CA GLY A 244 27.57 6.84 -16.31
C GLY A 244 28.19 5.71 -17.13
N ILE A 245 29.19 6.05 -17.93
CA ILE A 245 29.97 5.11 -18.74
C ILE A 245 31.46 5.18 -18.36
N TYR A 246 32.21 4.14 -18.65
CA TYR A 246 33.66 4.09 -18.49
C TYR A 246 34.35 4.53 -19.78
N THR A 247 35.50 5.21 -19.66
CA THR A 247 36.36 5.48 -20.79
C THR A 247 37.16 4.24 -21.19
N PRO A 248 37.66 4.14 -22.43
CA PRO A 248 38.56 3.07 -22.86
C PRO A 248 39.74 2.91 -21.91
N LYS A 249 40.40 4.01 -21.53
CA LYS A 249 41.54 4.03 -20.61
C LYS A 249 41.21 3.42 -19.24
N GLN A 250 40.04 3.75 -18.68
CA GLN A 250 39.63 3.19 -17.38
C GLN A 250 39.50 1.66 -17.42
N ILE A 251 38.94 1.11 -18.52
CA ILE A 251 38.79 -0.34 -18.65
C ILE A 251 40.15 -1.04 -18.89
N GLU A 252 41.00 -0.44 -19.70
CA GLU A 252 42.35 -0.93 -19.92
C GLU A 252 43.15 -0.99 -18.61
N GLU A 253 43.13 0.08 -17.83
CA GLU A 253 43.76 0.14 -16.51
C GLU A 253 43.15 -0.89 -15.54
N LEU A 254 41.83 -1.06 -15.51
CA LEU A 254 41.20 -2.08 -14.67
C LEU A 254 41.67 -3.48 -15.05
N LEU A 255 41.63 -3.82 -16.33
CA LEU A 255 42.02 -5.13 -16.82
C LEU A 255 43.52 -5.41 -16.59
N SER A 256 44.37 -4.38 -16.54
CA SER A 256 45.78 -4.53 -16.23
C SER A 256 46.08 -4.75 -14.74
N LYS A 257 45.26 -4.14 -13.85
CA LYS A 257 45.54 -4.09 -12.40
C LYS A 257 44.69 -5.10 -11.59
N ILE A 258 43.56 -5.55 -12.12
CA ILE A 258 42.67 -6.45 -11.36
C ILE A 258 43.28 -7.84 -11.19
N GLU A 259 42.95 -8.51 -10.09
CA GLU A 259 43.40 -9.89 -9.85
C GLU A 259 43.01 -10.81 -11.02
N GLU A 260 43.93 -11.70 -11.42
CA GLU A 260 43.82 -12.55 -12.62
C GLU A 260 42.47 -13.32 -12.69
N LYS A 261 41.98 -13.81 -11.55
CA LYS A 261 40.69 -14.53 -11.48
C LYS A 261 39.51 -13.71 -11.94
N TRP A 262 39.58 -12.37 -11.86
CA TRP A 262 38.50 -11.44 -12.27
C TRP A 262 38.62 -10.97 -13.72
N VAL A 263 39.76 -11.16 -14.37
CA VAL A 263 40.00 -10.68 -15.75
C VAL A 263 38.94 -11.18 -16.73
N PRO A 264 38.60 -12.48 -16.80
CA PRO A 264 37.57 -12.95 -17.72
C PRO A 264 36.20 -12.35 -17.41
N PHE A 265 35.87 -12.18 -16.13
CA PHE A 265 34.62 -11.58 -15.70
C PHE A 265 34.47 -10.12 -16.15
N VAL A 266 35.53 -9.32 -15.95
CA VAL A 266 35.57 -7.91 -16.37
C VAL A 266 35.55 -7.80 -17.89
N ALA A 267 36.33 -8.61 -18.61
CA ALA A 267 36.38 -8.59 -20.06
C ALA A 267 35.00 -8.92 -20.68
N ILE A 268 34.35 -9.98 -20.20
CA ILE A 268 32.99 -10.31 -20.66
C ILE A 268 32.02 -9.20 -20.31
N ALA A 269 32.06 -8.66 -19.08
CA ALA A 269 31.18 -7.55 -18.67
C ALA A 269 31.36 -6.32 -19.57
N ALA A 270 32.59 -5.93 -19.85
CA ALA A 270 32.91 -4.73 -20.62
C ALA A 270 32.59 -4.88 -22.12
N PHE A 271 32.84 -6.06 -22.70
CA PHE A 271 32.79 -6.26 -24.16
C PHE A 271 31.59 -7.05 -24.67
N THR A 272 30.59 -7.33 -23.81
CA THR A 272 29.33 -7.97 -24.20
C THR A 272 28.08 -7.26 -23.75
N GLY A 273 28.21 -6.36 -22.75
CA GLY A 273 27.06 -5.70 -22.14
C GLY A 273 26.06 -6.67 -21.50
N MET A 274 26.43 -7.91 -21.17
CA MET A 274 25.58 -8.87 -20.46
C MET A 274 25.09 -8.28 -19.15
N ARG A 275 23.89 -8.71 -18.69
CA ARG A 275 23.42 -8.31 -17.36
C ARG A 275 24.24 -8.97 -16.27
N SER A 276 24.50 -8.27 -15.18
CA SER A 276 25.28 -8.82 -14.07
C SER A 276 24.76 -10.18 -13.58
N ALA A 277 23.43 -10.36 -13.51
CA ALA A 277 22.84 -11.64 -13.13
C ALA A 277 23.06 -12.78 -14.15
N GLU A 278 23.18 -12.46 -15.44
CA GLU A 278 23.51 -13.43 -16.47
C GLU A 278 24.98 -13.81 -16.39
N LEU A 279 25.84 -12.82 -16.22
CA LEU A 279 27.29 -13.01 -16.07
C LEU A 279 27.62 -13.86 -14.81
N HIS A 280 26.91 -13.66 -13.71
CA HIS A 280 27.02 -14.47 -12.50
C HIS A 280 26.77 -15.96 -12.70
N ARG A 281 25.83 -16.28 -13.60
CA ARG A 281 25.38 -17.65 -13.86
C ARG A 281 26.11 -18.29 -15.01
N LEU A 282 27.08 -17.58 -15.58
CA LEU A 282 27.83 -18.07 -16.74
C LEU A 282 28.80 -19.16 -16.29
N ASP A 283 28.87 -20.23 -17.06
CA ASP A 283 29.87 -21.29 -16.97
C ASP A 283 30.80 -21.25 -18.16
N TRP A 284 32.01 -21.73 -18.01
CA TRP A 284 32.96 -21.84 -19.14
C TRP A 284 32.42 -22.69 -20.28
N LYS A 285 31.57 -23.67 -20.04
CA LYS A 285 30.89 -24.47 -21.07
C LYS A 285 29.98 -23.65 -21.98
N ASP A 286 29.52 -22.47 -21.51
CA ASP A 286 28.69 -21.57 -22.28
C ASP A 286 29.51 -20.62 -23.16
N VAL A 287 30.87 -20.61 -23.01
CA VAL A 287 31.80 -19.76 -23.76
C VAL A 287 32.43 -20.57 -24.91
N TRP A 288 31.87 -20.45 -26.08
CA TRP A 288 32.29 -21.20 -27.27
C TRP A 288 33.32 -20.41 -28.08
N LEU A 289 34.57 -20.34 -27.58
CA LEU A 289 35.66 -19.59 -28.23
C LEU A 289 35.87 -19.99 -29.67
N ASN A 290 35.81 -21.28 -30.00
CA ASN A 290 36.00 -21.79 -31.35
C ASN A 290 34.87 -21.35 -32.31
N LYS A 291 33.64 -21.21 -31.81
CA LYS A 291 32.47 -20.77 -32.58
C LYS A 291 32.29 -19.26 -32.57
N GLY A 292 32.96 -18.53 -31.64
CA GLY A 292 32.87 -17.08 -31.56
C GLY A 292 31.63 -16.57 -30.82
N TYR A 293 31.05 -17.35 -29.90
CA TYR A 293 29.83 -16.96 -29.19
C TYR A 293 29.85 -17.35 -27.71
N ILE A 294 29.14 -16.58 -26.91
CA ILE A 294 28.75 -16.93 -25.53
C ILE A 294 27.24 -17.25 -25.58
N GLU A 295 26.86 -18.40 -25.09
CA GLU A 295 25.47 -18.80 -25.00
C GLU A 295 24.85 -18.32 -23.67
N VAL A 296 23.83 -17.48 -23.74
CA VAL A 296 23.00 -17.13 -22.59
C VAL A 296 21.76 -18.02 -22.60
N GLN A 297 21.72 -19.03 -21.74
CA GLN A 297 20.61 -19.97 -21.65
C GLN A 297 19.35 -19.28 -21.10
N ALA A 298 18.16 -19.73 -21.54
CA ALA A 298 16.87 -19.16 -21.10
C ALA A 298 16.71 -19.14 -19.58
N GLN A 299 17.12 -20.21 -18.89
CA GLN A 299 17.08 -20.33 -17.43
C GLN A 299 18.01 -19.34 -16.70
N LYS A 300 19.07 -18.88 -17.38
CA LYS A 300 20.03 -17.91 -16.86
C LYS A 300 19.66 -16.46 -17.21
N ALA A 301 18.76 -16.26 -18.18
CA ALA A 301 18.34 -14.95 -18.64
C ALA A 301 17.20 -14.36 -17.79
N LYS A 302 17.26 -13.06 -17.53
CA LYS A 302 16.19 -12.36 -16.80
C LYS A 302 14.83 -12.42 -17.50
N THR A 303 14.82 -12.53 -18.82
CA THR A 303 13.62 -12.54 -19.68
C THR A 303 13.29 -13.94 -20.24
N ALA A 304 13.91 -15.00 -19.71
CA ALA A 304 13.77 -16.38 -20.16
C ALA A 304 14.01 -16.58 -21.69
N SER A 305 14.79 -15.70 -22.33
CA SER A 305 15.09 -15.71 -23.75
C SER A 305 16.53 -16.18 -23.97
N ARG A 306 16.69 -17.32 -24.67
CA ARG A 306 18.00 -17.81 -25.12
C ARG A 306 18.58 -16.89 -26.20
N ARG A 307 19.87 -16.55 -26.10
CA ARG A 307 20.57 -15.80 -27.14
C ARG A 307 22.04 -16.16 -27.22
N LEU A 308 22.63 -15.89 -28.39
CA LEU A 308 24.06 -15.97 -28.62
C LEU A 308 24.64 -14.55 -28.60
N VAL A 309 25.66 -14.34 -27.78
CA VAL A 309 26.37 -13.07 -27.68
C VAL A 309 27.70 -13.23 -28.42
N PRO A 310 28.00 -12.39 -29.42
CA PRO A 310 29.22 -12.53 -30.20
C PRO A 310 30.47 -12.25 -29.36
N ILE A 311 31.51 -13.06 -29.56
CA ILE A 311 32.84 -12.84 -29.01
C ILE A 311 33.62 -12.01 -30.03
N LEU A 312 33.64 -10.71 -29.83
CA LEU A 312 34.39 -9.77 -30.67
C LEU A 312 35.93 -10.03 -30.59
N PRO A 313 36.73 -9.57 -31.59
CA PRO A 313 38.18 -9.83 -31.64
C PRO A 313 38.91 -9.45 -30.35
N ASN A 314 38.63 -8.29 -29.78
CA ASN A 314 39.20 -7.83 -28.51
C ASN A 314 38.85 -8.76 -27.34
N LEU A 315 37.55 -9.14 -27.19
CA LEU A 315 37.15 -10.09 -26.16
C LEU A 315 37.81 -11.45 -26.34
N ARG A 316 37.97 -11.91 -27.57
CA ARG A 316 38.65 -13.16 -27.89
C ARG A 316 40.09 -13.13 -27.37
N SER A 317 40.83 -12.03 -27.56
CA SER A 317 42.19 -11.90 -27.06
C SER A 317 42.28 -12.08 -25.54
N TRP A 318 41.33 -11.50 -24.80
CA TRP A 318 41.26 -11.61 -23.35
C TRP A 318 40.84 -13.00 -22.86
N LEU A 319 40.05 -13.76 -23.62
CA LEU A 319 39.58 -15.08 -23.20
C LEU A 319 40.48 -16.24 -23.66
N THR A 320 41.29 -16.06 -24.68
CA THR A 320 42.16 -17.10 -25.22
C THR A 320 43.08 -17.77 -24.17
N PRO A 321 43.69 -17.05 -23.21
CA PRO A 321 44.50 -17.68 -22.18
C PRO A 321 43.73 -18.61 -21.24
N TYR A 322 42.42 -18.50 -21.22
CA TYR A 322 41.51 -19.28 -20.38
C TYR A 322 40.83 -20.41 -21.17
N ALA A 323 41.19 -20.62 -22.43
CA ALA A 323 40.65 -21.69 -23.25
C ALA A 323 40.79 -23.06 -22.55
N GLY A 324 39.72 -23.86 -22.60
CA GLY A 324 39.69 -25.17 -21.94
C GLY A 324 39.45 -25.16 -20.45
N LYS A 325 39.32 -24.01 -19.79
CA LYS A 325 38.84 -23.94 -18.40
C LYS A 325 37.42 -24.48 -18.27
N LYS A 326 37.14 -25.06 -17.09
CA LYS A 326 35.84 -25.64 -16.75
C LYS A 326 35.29 -24.99 -15.49
N GLY A 327 33.99 -25.17 -15.25
CA GLY A 327 33.31 -24.64 -14.07
C GLY A 327 32.76 -23.23 -14.27
N THR A 328 32.48 -22.56 -13.16
CA THR A 328 31.80 -21.27 -13.17
C THR A 328 32.70 -20.09 -13.45
N LEU A 329 32.13 -19.01 -13.88
CA LEU A 329 32.80 -17.74 -14.15
C LEU A 329 32.12 -16.65 -13.28
N PRO A 330 32.85 -16.01 -12.32
CA PRO A 330 34.21 -16.27 -11.94
C PRO A 330 34.37 -17.56 -11.12
N CYS A 331 35.59 -18.05 -11.03
CA CYS A 331 35.95 -19.24 -10.24
C CYS A 331 36.73 -18.79 -8.99
N PRO A 332 36.38 -19.21 -7.76
CA PRO A 332 35.25 -20.10 -7.41
C PRO A 332 33.90 -19.43 -7.46
N ARG A 333 32.86 -20.27 -7.56
CA ARG A 333 31.47 -19.81 -7.54
C ARG A 333 31.11 -19.24 -6.16
N PHE A 334 30.47 -18.10 -6.15
CA PHE A 334 29.89 -17.53 -4.93
C PHE A 334 28.46 -18.05 -4.72
N SER A 335 28.11 -18.34 -3.47
CA SER A 335 26.81 -18.91 -3.11
C SER A 335 25.63 -18.00 -3.45
N HIS A 336 25.84 -16.68 -3.42
CA HIS A 336 24.84 -15.67 -3.68
C HIS A 336 25.37 -14.53 -4.56
N ASP A 337 24.49 -13.96 -5.40
CA ASP A 337 24.78 -12.79 -6.23
C ASP A 337 25.31 -11.60 -5.41
N SER A 338 24.81 -11.41 -4.18
CA SER A 338 25.27 -10.36 -3.26
C SER A 338 26.70 -10.55 -2.83
N THR A 339 27.12 -11.78 -2.51
CA THR A 339 28.51 -12.11 -2.10
C THR A 339 29.47 -11.83 -3.23
N LEU A 340 29.14 -12.24 -4.46
CA LEU A 340 29.98 -11.94 -5.62
C LEU A 340 30.13 -10.43 -5.82
N MET A 341 29.04 -9.66 -5.71
CA MET A 341 29.12 -8.20 -5.89
C MET A 341 29.94 -7.52 -4.81
N ILE A 342 29.94 -8.05 -3.58
CA ILE A 342 30.80 -7.56 -2.49
C ILE A 342 32.27 -7.86 -2.81
N GLU A 343 32.60 -9.10 -3.15
CA GLU A 343 33.97 -9.50 -3.46
C GLU A 343 34.53 -8.81 -4.71
N PHE A 344 33.70 -8.68 -5.75
CA PHE A 344 34.05 -7.89 -6.93
C PHE A 344 34.23 -6.40 -6.57
N GLY A 345 33.44 -5.87 -5.63
CA GLY A 345 33.61 -4.52 -5.09
C GLY A 345 34.98 -4.32 -4.47
N LYS A 346 35.42 -5.23 -3.58
CA LYS A 346 36.73 -5.20 -2.95
C LYS A 346 37.85 -5.30 -3.99
N ALA A 347 37.72 -6.17 -4.98
CA ALA A 347 38.71 -6.34 -6.03
C ALA A 347 38.87 -5.07 -6.91
N THR A 348 37.78 -4.41 -7.26
CA THR A 348 37.84 -3.15 -8.02
C THR A 348 38.40 -2.00 -7.19
N GLU A 349 38.03 -1.89 -5.92
CA GLU A 349 38.55 -0.88 -5.00
C GLU A 349 40.08 -1.02 -4.82
N LYS A 350 40.55 -2.25 -4.61
CA LYS A 350 41.99 -2.58 -4.53
C LYS A 350 42.74 -2.19 -5.81
N SER A 351 42.06 -2.20 -6.95
CA SER A 351 42.65 -1.78 -8.24
C SER A 351 42.53 -0.26 -8.46
N GLY A 352 41.99 0.51 -7.52
CA GLY A 352 41.77 1.95 -7.65
C GLY A 352 40.59 2.31 -8.60
N PHE A 353 39.69 1.36 -8.89
CA PHE A 353 38.65 1.55 -9.88
C PHE A 353 37.33 1.97 -9.23
N VAL A 354 36.75 3.08 -9.68
CA VAL A 354 35.46 3.60 -9.21
C VAL A 354 34.35 2.95 -9.99
N ARG A 355 33.46 2.23 -9.27
CA ARG A 355 32.32 1.53 -9.88
C ARG A 355 31.17 2.48 -10.16
N VAL A 356 30.64 2.39 -11.38
CA VAL A 356 29.40 3.03 -11.83
C VAL A 356 28.29 2.00 -11.90
N HIS A 357 27.09 2.35 -11.47
CA HIS A 357 25.93 1.44 -11.51
C HIS A 357 25.62 1.01 -12.95
N ASN A 358 25.66 -0.29 -13.22
CA ASN A 358 25.56 -0.87 -14.57
C ASN A 358 26.58 -0.31 -15.59
N GLY A 359 27.69 0.30 -15.14
CA GLY A 359 28.64 1.01 -15.99
C GLY A 359 29.17 0.18 -17.16
N PHE A 360 29.59 -1.07 -16.95
CA PHE A 360 30.01 -1.95 -18.05
C PHE A 360 28.98 -2.10 -19.15
N ARG A 361 27.72 -2.34 -18.73
CA ARG A 361 26.62 -2.51 -19.68
C ARG A 361 26.26 -1.21 -20.39
N HIS A 362 26.32 -0.09 -19.69
CA HIS A 362 26.10 1.23 -20.28
C HIS A 362 27.22 1.58 -21.27
N SER A 363 28.47 1.31 -20.91
CA SER A 363 29.62 1.53 -21.78
C SER A 363 29.51 0.69 -23.06
N PHE A 364 29.31 -0.62 -22.94
CA PHE A 364 29.16 -1.48 -24.13
C PHE A 364 28.03 -0.98 -25.02
N ALA A 365 26.86 -0.63 -24.48
CA ALA A 365 25.75 -0.13 -25.27
C ALA A 365 26.13 1.12 -26.06
N SER A 366 26.77 2.11 -25.40
CA SER A 366 27.16 3.37 -26.02
C SER A 366 28.20 3.16 -27.12
N TYR A 367 29.31 2.46 -26.81
CA TYR A 367 30.38 2.21 -27.75
C TYR A 367 29.97 1.30 -28.91
N ARG A 368 29.16 0.26 -28.63
CA ARG A 368 28.70 -0.65 -29.68
C ARG A 368 27.68 0.04 -30.60
N LEU A 369 26.83 0.90 -30.05
CA LEU A 369 25.90 1.68 -30.88
C LEU A 369 26.65 2.68 -31.75
N ALA A 370 27.67 3.38 -31.22
CA ALA A 370 28.50 4.29 -32.00
C ALA A 370 29.25 3.55 -33.13
N GLN A 371 29.76 2.34 -32.87
CA GLN A 371 30.46 1.52 -33.85
C GLN A 371 29.55 0.98 -34.95
N THR A 372 28.38 0.47 -34.59
CA THR A 372 27.51 -0.26 -35.54
C THR A 372 26.41 0.61 -36.15
N GLN A 373 26.04 1.69 -35.48
CA GLN A 373 24.86 2.51 -35.77
C GLN A 373 23.55 1.74 -35.93
N ASN A 374 23.52 0.51 -35.40
CA ASN A 374 22.40 -0.42 -35.52
C ASN A 374 21.87 -0.83 -34.16
N ALA A 375 20.87 -0.08 -33.67
CA ALA A 375 20.26 -0.33 -32.36
C ALA A 375 19.55 -1.68 -32.27
N ALA A 376 19.02 -2.22 -33.36
CA ALA A 376 18.38 -3.52 -33.37
C ALA A 376 19.40 -4.65 -33.11
N GLN A 377 20.56 -4.60 -33.79
CA GLN A 377 21.65 -5.53 -33.58
C GLN A 377 22.17 -5.47 -32.11
N VAL A 378 22.49 -4.28 -31.63
CA VAL A 378 22.99 -4.09 -30.25
C VAL A 378 21.96 -4.55 -29.22
N ALA A 379 20.67 -4.32 -29.47
CA ALA A 379 19.59 -4.80 -28.63
C ALA A 379 19.56 -6.33 -28.54
N LEU A 380 19.73 -7.03 -29.65
CA LEU A 380 19.80 -8.51 -29.69
C LEU A 380 21.04 -9.03 -28.94
N GLU A 381 22.22 -8.44 -29.18
CA GLU A 381 23.47 -8.81 -28.51
C GLU A 381 23.33 -8.68 -26.97
N MET A 382 22.75 -7.57 -26.51
CA MET A 382 22.57 -7.28 -25.06
C MET A 382 21.33 -7.93 -24.42
N GLY A 383 20.38 -8.43 -25.21
CA GLY A 383 19.06 -8.86 -24.72
C GLY A 383 18.24 -7.69 -24.17
N ASN A 384 18.18 -6.60 -24.91
CA ASN A 384 17.43 -5.39 -24.56
C ASN A 384 16.37 -5.10 -25.64
N SER A 385 15.53 -4.07 -25.46
CA SER A 385 14.68 -3.56 -26.53
C SER A 385 15.37 -2.41 -27.28
N PRO A 386 15.22 -2.30 -28.63
CA PRO A 386 15.79 -1.19 -29.41
C PRO A 386 15.39 0.18 -28.87
N ARG A 387 14.13 0.34 -28.45
CA ARG A 387 13.61 1.59 -27.87
C ARG A 387 14.43 2.05 -26.65
N LYS A 388 14.80 1.14 -25.75
CA LYS A 388 15.61 1.47 -24.58
C LYS A 388 17.03 1.90 -24.93
N LEU A 389 17.57 1.38 -26.03
CA LEU A 389 18.88 1.80 -26.50
C LEU A 389 18.82 3.22 -27.07
N PHE A 390 17.84 3.54 -27.89
CA PHE A 390 17.67 4.90 -28.40
C PHE A 390 17.40 5.93 -27.30
N GLU A 391 16.58 5.58 -26.31
CA GLU A 391 16.23 6.49 -25.21
C GLU A 391 17.42 6.82 -24.30
N ASN A 392 18.40 5.91 -24.15
CA ASN A 392 19.44 6.03 -23.12
C ASN A 392 20.85 6.20 -23.65
N TYR A 393 21.14 5.88 -24.91
CA TYR A 393 22.54 5.74 -25.39
C TYR A 393 22.84 6.48 -26.68
N ARG A 394 21.86 7.16 -27.27
CA ARG A 394 22.11 7.96 -28.46
C ARG A 394 23.04 9.11 -28.14
N GLU A 395 24.12 9.25 -28.95
CA GLU A 395 25.04 10.42 -28.93
C GLU A 395 25.92 10.59 -27.69
N LEU A 396 26.17 9.51 -26.92
CA LEU A 396 27.05 9.60 -25.73
C LEU A 396 28.54 9.46 -26.01
N VAL A 397 28.93 8.89 -27.15
CA VAL A 397 30.35 8.61 -27.51
C VAL A 397 30.57 8.77 -29.01
N THR A 398 31.79 9.10 -29.40
CA THR A 398 32.17 9.24 -30.81
C THR A 398 32.55 7.90 -31.45
N PRO A 399 32.57 7.78 -32.77
CA PRO A 399 33.09 6.58 -33.45
C PRO A 399 34.55 6.28 -33.10
N GLU A 400 35.38 7.30 -32.92
CA GLU A 400 36.80 7.18 -32.53
C GLU A 400 36.91 6.56 -31.12
N ASP A 401 36.11 7.01 -30.19
CA ASP A 401 36.06 6.43 -28.83
C ASP A 401 35.59 4.96 -28.86
N ALA A 402 34.67 4.64 -29.77
CA ALA A 402 34.22 3.26 -29.96
C ALA A 402 35.33 2.37 -30.54
N GLU A 403 36.11 2.87 -31.50
CA GLU A 403 37.26 2.18 -32.02
C GLU A 403 38.29 1.93 -30.93
N ALA A 404 38.61 2.94 -30.12
CA ALA A 404 39.50 2.81 -28.98
C ALA A 404 39.01 1.74 -27.98
N TRP A 405 37.70 1.69 -27.67
CA TRP A 405 37.11 0.68 -26.77
C TRP A 405 37.28 -0.74 -27.29
N PHE A 406 37.01 -0.98 -28.57
CA PHE A 406 37.08 -2.32 -29.17
C PHE A 406 38.52 -2.69 -29.61
N SER A 407 39.48 -1.77 -29.50
CA SER A 407 40.91 -2.01 -29.69
C SER A 407 41.62 -2.44 -28.41
N ILE A 408 40.95 -2.44 -27.25
CA ILE A 408 41.53 -2.89 -25.98
C ILE A 408 41.77 -4.41 -26.04
N VAL A 409 42.98 -4.84 -26.29
CA VAL A 409 43.38 -6.24 -26.37
C VAL A 409 44.33 -6.61 -25.23
N GLN A 410 44.44 -7.89 -24.93
CA GLN A 410 45.38 -8.36 -23.94
C GLN A 410 46.82 -8.17 -24.47
N ALA A 411 47.56 -7.27 -23.83
CA ALA A 411 49.02 -7.27 -24.03
C ALA A 411 49.59 -8.64 -23.61
N ILE A 412 50.52 -9.19 -24.39
CA ILE A 412 51.16 -10.46 -24.07
C ILE A 412 51.84 -10.33 -22.71
N ARG A 413 51.19 -10.81 -21.65
CA ARG A 413 51.80 -10.87 -20.32
C ARG A 413 52.94 -11.92 -20.38
N PRO A 414 54.18 -11.57 -20.09
CA PRO A 414 55.22 -12.59 -19.95
C PRO A 414 54.75 -13.57 -18.84
N LYS A 415 54.82 -14.88 -19.11
CA LYS A 415 54.51 -15.89 -18.10
C LYS A 415 55.39 -15.59 -16.85
N PRO A 416 54.82 -15.53 -15.64
CA PRO A 416 55.62 -15.40 -14.44
C PRO A 416 56.65 -16.54 -14.44
N ALA A 417 57.91 -16.18 -14.30
CA ALA A 417 58.98 -17.15 -14.19
C ALA A 417 58.64 -18.12 -13.07
N LYS A 418 58.61 -19.42 -13.37
CA LYS A 418 58.42 -20.47 -12.36
C LYS A 418 59.52 -20.28 -11.32
N THR A 419 59.22 -19.71 -10.18
CA THR A 419 60.09 -19.75 -9.02
C THR A 419 60.33 -21.22 -8.68
N ARG A 420 61.50 -21.74 -9.07
CA ARG A 420 62.02 -23.02 -8.58
C ARG A 420 62.08 -22.89 -7.05
N LYS A 421 61.33 -23.72 -6.33
CA LYS A 421 61.57 -23.89 -4.90
C LYS A 421 63.01 -24.34 -4.75
N PRO A 422 63.83 -23.73 -3.85
CA PRO A 422 65.12 -24.29 -3.50
C PRO A 422 64.89 -25.68 -2.89
N VAL A 423 65.77 -26.62 -3.29
CA VAL A 423 65.87 -28.02 -2.81
C VAL A 423 66.27 -28.02 -1.34
#